data_1fba3cb7734d812b264ef6c873dc0eee
#
_entry.id   1fba3cb7734d812b264ef6c873dc0eee
#
_cell.length_a   1.000
_cell.length_b   1.000
_cell.length_c   1.000
_cell.angle_alpha   90.00
_cell.angle_beta   90.00
_cell.angle_gamma   90.00
#
_symmetry.space_group_name_H-M   'P 1'
#
loop_
_entity.id
_entity.type
_entity.pdbx_description
1 polymer ?
#
loop_
_entity_poly.entity_id
_entity_poly.type
_entity_poly.pdbx_seq_one_letter_code
_entity_poly.pdbx_strand_id
1 'polypeptide(L)'
;MSENSSGTPVVRTMAPADIDRVVEIDIKVLGKPRPEYWEMKFELVGKRSQISSLVAESDGKVIGFIIGGVSRWEYGVPENIGWIDTIGVDPAYQRKGIAKILFTEMTNSLKKVGVDTIITFVKRRDPNLLNFFNSLGFRKGDMINLFQNSPDSAIHCQRYQNLNI
;
A
#
# COMPACT_ATOMS: atom_id res chain seq x y z
N MET A 1 -17.70 -6.19 32.75
CA MET A 1 -16.25 -6.01 32.48
C MET A 1 -15.89 -7.01 31.40
N SER A 2 -15.96 -6.61 30.15
CA SER A 2 -15.60 -7.46 29.02
C SER A 2 -14.15 -7.13 28.67
N GLU A 3 -13.24 -8.02 29.05
CA GLU A 3 -11.87 -8.00 28.59
C GLU A 3 -11.87 -8.20 27.07
N ASN A 4 -11.59 -7.14 26.35
CA ASN A 4 -11.28 -7.19 24.94
C ASN A 4 -9.91 -7.87 24.79
N SER A 5 -9.87 -9.19 24.78
CA SER A 5 -8.71 -9.95 24.33
C SER A 5 -8.64 -9.80 22.81
N SER A 6 -8.19 -8.66 22.33
CA SER A 6 -7.83 -8.56 20.92
C SER A 6 -6.60 -9.46 20.71
N GLY A 7 -6.81 -10.60 20.07
CA GLY A 7 -5.74 -11.52 19.70
C GLY A 7 -4.64 -10.77 18.94
N THR A 8 -3.40 -11.20 19.13
CA THR A 8 -2.27 -10.64 18.37
C THR A 8 -2.58 -10.76 16.88
N PRO A 9 -2.53 -9.67 16.10
CA PRO A 9 -2.85 -9.74 14.69
C PRO A 9 -1.86 -10.64 13.95
N VAL A 10 -2.40 -11.50 13.09
CA VAL A 10 -1.62 -12.40 12.24
C VAL A 10 -1.52 -11.79 10.85
N VAL A 11 -0.30 -11.76 10.29
CA VAL A 11 -0.09 -11.34 8.90
C VAL A 11 0.02 -12.59 8.03
N ARG A 12 -0.76 -12.59 6.95
CA ARG A 12 -0.77 -13.65 5.95
C ARG A 12 -0.90 -13.11 4.54
N THR A 13 -0.64 -13.95 3.55
CA THR A 13 -0.90 -13.64 2.15
C THR A 13 -2.39 -13.33 1.94
N MET A 14 -2.68 -12.30 1.17
CA MET A 14 -4.04 -11.94 0.76
C MET A 14 -4.62 -13.04 -0.14
N ALA A 15 -5.83 -13.47 0.17
CA ALA A 15 -6.60 -14.40 -0.64
C ALA A 15 -7.70 -13.66 -1.44
N PRO A 16 -8.22 -14.25 -2.52
CA PRO A 16 -9.34 -13.66 -3.27
C PRO A 16 -10.55 -13.31 -2.39
N ALA A 17 -10.82 -14.10 -1.37
CA ALA A 17 -11.92 -13.86 -0.43
C ALA A 17 -11.73 -12.60 0.44
N ASP A 18 -10.53 -12.05 0.54
CA ASP A 18 -10.24 -10.84 1.33
C ASP A 18 -10.54 -9.55 0.58
N ILE A 19 -10.73 -9.64 -0.74
CA ILE A 19 -10.78 -8.50 -1.66
C ILE A 19 -11.84 -7.49 -1.27
N ASP A 20 -13.06 -7.94 -1.03
CA ASP A 20 -14.17 -7.04 -0.67
C ASP A 20 -13.87 -6.27 0.62
N ARG A 21 -13.27 -6.95 1.59
CA ARG A 21 -12.91 -6.33 2.86
C ARG A 21 -11.73 -5.35 2.71
N VAL A 22 -10.77 -5.66 1.87
CA VAL A 22 -9.64 -4.77 1.54
C VAL A 22 -10.14 -3.50 0.87
N VAL A 23 -11.06 -3.62 -0.09
CA VAL A 23 -11.70 -2.47 -0.77
C VAL A 23 -12.49 -1.63 0.22
N GLU A 24 -13.23 -2.24 1.14
CA GLU A 24 -13.96 -1.52 2.20
C GLU A 24 -13.00 -0.70 3.07
N ILE A 25 -11.86 -1.28 3.49
CA ILE A 25 -10.85 -0.57 4.28
C ILE A 25 -10.26 0.59 3.47
N ASP A 26 -9.93 0.35 2.20
CA ASP A 26 -9.38 1.36 1.31
C ASP A 26 -10.32 2.58 1.16
N ILE A 27 -11.61 2.33 0.96
CA ILE A 27 -12.63 3.38 0.91
C ILE A 27 -12.68 4.18 2.22
N LYS A 28 -12.63 3.50 3.37
CA LYS A 28 -12.63 4.16 4.69
C LYS A 28 -11.40 5.04 4.90
N VAL A 29 -10.23 4.59 4.42
CA VAL A 29 -8.97 5.32 4.56
C VAL A 29 -8.90 6.51 3.62
N LEU A 30 -9.33 6.33 2.37
CA LEU A 30 -9.25 7.36 1.32
C LEU A 30 -10.44 8.31 1.29
N GLY A 31 -11.58 7.92 1.86
CA GLY A 31 -12.83 8.65 1.80
C GLY A 31 -13.55 8.59 0.45
N LYS A 32 -13.06 7.78 -0.49
CA LYS A 32 -13.67 7.60 -1.83
C LYS A 32 -13.32 6.24 -2.42
N PRO A 33 -14.22 5.64 -3.24
CA PRO A 33 -13.93 4.42 -3.97
C PRO A 33 -12.97 4.67 -5.14
N ARG A 34 -12.21 3.63 -5.52
CA ARG A 34 -11.36 3.61 -6.71
C ARG A 34 -11.43 2.22 -7.39
N PRO A 35 -12.59 1.86 -7.97
CA PRO A 35 -12.83 0.53 -8.49
C PRO A 35 -11.83 0.14 -9.58
N GLU A 36 -11.52 1.01 -10.53
CA GLU A 36 -10.60 0.71 -11.64
C GLU A 36 -9.19 0.37 -11.14
N TYR A 37 -8.75 0.98 -10.03
CA TYR A 37 -7.47 0.65 -9.40
C TYR A 37 -7.49 -0.79 -8.89
N TRP A 38 -8.56 -1.19 -8.20
CA TRP A 38 -8.65 -2.51 -7.62
C TRP A 38 -8.83 -3.59 -8.67
N GLU A 39 -9.63 -3.36 -9.71
CA GLU A 39 -9.77 -4.25 -10.87
C GLU A 39 -8.40 -4.55 -11.49
N MET A 40 -7.62 -3.50 -11.78
CA MET A 40 -6.26 -3.64 -12.30
C MET A 40 -5.34 -4.42 -11.34
N LYS A 41 -5.38 -4.13 -10.04
CA LYS A 41 -4.54 -4.83 -9.04
C LYS A 41 -4.88 -6.30 -8.95
N PHE A 42 -6.16 -6.66 -8.98
CA PHE A 42 -6.59 -8.05 -8.88
C PHE A 42 -6.23 -8.86 -10.12
N GLU A 43 -6.31 -8.30 -11.30
CA GLU A 43 -5.80 -8.94 -12.51
C GLU A 43 -4.30 -9.22 -12.43
N LEU A 44 -3.54 -8.35 -11.80
CA LEU A 44 -2.08 -8.49 -11.66
C LEU A 44 -1.68 -9.47 -10.56
N VAL A 45 -2.40 -9.49 -9.44
CA VAL A 45 -2.13 -10.41 -8.31
C VAL A 45 -2.23 -11.87 -8.74
N GLY A 46 -3.18 -12.20 -9.63
CA GLY A 46 -3.33 -13.57 -10.15
C GLY A 46 -2.30 -14.00 -11.22
N LYS A 47 -1.63 -13.06 -11.86
CA LYS A 47 -0.78 -13.31 -13.04
C LYS A 47 0.72 -13.08 -12.83
N ARG A 48 1.14 -12.42 -11.74
CA ARG A 48 2.53 -12.03 -11.51
C ARG A 48 3.03 -12.48 -10.14
N SER A 49 3.87 -13.49 -10.11
CA SER A 49 4.53 -14.04 -8.92
C SER A 49 5.44 -13.05 -8.14
N GLN A 50 5.55 -11.81 -8.60
CA GLN A 50 6.43 -10.78 -8.01
C GLN A 50 5.67 -9.68 -7.25
N ILE A 51 4.34 -9.76 -7.19
CA ILE A 51 3.54 -8.87 -6.34
C ILE A 51 3.26 -9.60 -5.03
N SER A 52 3.70 -9.02 -3.95
CA SER A 52 3.37 -9.47 -2.61
C SER A 52 2.18 -8.67 -2.10
N SER A 53 1.12 -9.37 -1.71
CA SER A 53 -0.05 -8.78 -1.10
C SER A 53 -0.31 -9.47 0.22
N LEU A 54 -0.30 -8.69 1.31
CA LEU A 54 -0.48 -9.21 2.65
C LEU A 54 -1.67 -8.54 3.31
N VAL A 55 -2.33 -9.29 4.19
CA VAL A 55 -3.37 -8.79 5.09
C VAL A 55 -2.99 -9.02 6.53
N ALA A 56 -3.42 -8.14 7.41
CA ALA A 56 -3.42 -8.34 8.84
C ALA A 56 -4.83 -8.77 9.27
N GLU A 57 -4.90 -9.86 9.99
CA GLU A 57 -6.15 -10.45 10.49
C GLU A 57 -6.15 -10.49 12.01
N SER A 58 -7.28 -10.15 12.63
CA SER A 58 -7.53 -10.30 14.06
C SER A 58 -8.95 -10.87 14.23
N ASP A 59 -9.06 -11.90 15.03
CA ASP A 59 -10.34 -12.58 15.34
C ASP A 59 -11.13 -12.98 14.07
N GLY A 60 -10.42 -13.52 13.06
CA GLY A 60 -11.00 -13.94 11.78
C GLY A 60 -11.42 -12.80 10.85
N LYS A 61 -11.05 -11.55 11.15
CA LYS A 61 -11.41 -10.39 10.36
C LYS A 61 -10.15 -9.68 9.84
N VAL A 62 -10.13 -9.37 8.55
CA VAL A 62 -9.08 -8.50 7.96
C VAL A 62 -9.26 -7.08 8.49
N ILE A 63 -8.17 -6.55 9.07
CA ILE A 63 -8.12 -5.23 9.71
C ILE A 63 -7.13 -4.28 9.04
N GLY A 64 -6.31 -4.77 8.12
CA GLY A 64 -5.38 -3.97 7.34
C GLY A 64 -4.76 -4.77 6.21
N PHE A 65 -4.12 -4.07 5.28
CA PHE A 65 -3.48 -4.66 4.11
C PHE A 65 -2.27 -3.85 3.64
N ILE A 66 -1.40 -4.49 2.90
CA ILE A 66 -0.29 -3.87 2.17
C ILE A 66 -0.10 -4.59 0.84
N ILE A 67 0.14 -3.80 -0.22
CA ILE A 67 0.49 -4.30 -1.55
C ILE A 67 1.82 -3.68 -1.95
N GLY A 68 2.70 -4.52 -2.44
CA GLY A 68 4.01 -4.14 -2.95
C GLY A 68 4.56 -5.17 -3.90
N GLY A 69 5.76 -4.97 -4.39
CA GLY A 69 6.38 -5.89 -5.33
C GLY A 69 7.82 -5.53 -5.64
N VAL A 70 8.42 -6.31 -6.53
CA VAL A 70 9.77 -6.08 -7.05
C VAL A 70 9.68 -5.25 -8.33
N SER A 71 10.56 -4.27 -8.50
CA SER A 71 10.72 -3.52 -9.74
C SER A 71 11.04 -4.45 -10.90
N ARG A 72 10.50 -4.11 -12.08
CA ARG A 72 10.86 -4.73 -13.37
C ARG A 72 11.45 -3.72 -14.33
N TRP A 73 12.36 -2.88 -13.83
CA TRP A 73 12.94 -1.79 -14.59
C TRP A 73 11.96 -0.66 -14.92
N GLU A 74 10.83 -0.58 -14.19
CA GLU A 74 9.92 0.55 -14.30
C GLU A 74 10.71 1.85 -14.04
N TYR A 75 10.57 2.81 -14.92
CA TYR A 75 11.27 4.11 -14.85
C TYR A 75 12.80 4.01 -14.76
N GLY A 76 13.41 2.93 -15.29
CA GLY A 76 14.87 2.71 -15.19
C GLY A 76 15.35 2.30 -13.79
N VAL A 77 14.45 1.92 -12.92
CA VAL A 77 14.76 1.46 -11.56
C VAL A 77 15.22 -0.01 -11.59
N PRO A 78 16.37 -0.38 -10.99
CA PRO A 78 16.89 -1.75 -11.01
C PRO A 78 15.98 -2.79 -10.37
N GLU A 79 16.18 -4.07 -10.72
CA GLU A 79 15.37 -5.19 -10.24
C GLU A 79 15.51 -5.49 -8.73
N ASN A 80 16.58 -5.01 -8.08
CA ASN A 80 16.76 -5.17 -6.64
C ASN A 80 16.00 -4.13 -5.80
N ILE A 81 15.14 -3.35 -6.43
CA ILE A 81 14.29 -2.36 -5.79
C ILE A 81 12.87 -2.90 -5.63
N GLY A 82 12.33 -2.78 -4.43
CA GLY A 82 10.95 -3.05 -4.13
C GLY A 82 10.09 -1.78 -4.10
N TRP A 83 8.82 -1.95 -4.34
CA TRP A 83 7.81 -0.90 -4.29
C TRP A 83 6.73 -1.22 -3.27
N ILE A 84 6.33 -0.22 -2.52
CA ILE A 84 5.06 -0.25 -1.78
C ILE A 84 4.05 0.59 -2.58
N ASP A 85 3.03 -0.09 -3.08
CA ASP A 85 1.96 0.53 -3.86
C ASP A 85 0.91 1.20 -2.98
N THR A 86 0.45 0.44 -1.99
CA THR A 86 -0.62 0.91 -1.09
C THR A 86 -0.57 0.17 0.23
N ILE A 87 -0.92 0.87 1.29
CA ILE A 87 -1.07 0.32 2.64
C ILE A 87 -2.30 0.95 3.29
N GLY A 88 -3.11 0.16 3.95
CA GLY A 88 -4.30 0.62 4.64
C GLY A 88 -4.57 -0.16 5.91
N VAL A 89 -5.06 0.53 6.93
CA VAL A 89 -5.54 -0.06 8.19
C VAL A 89 -6.92 0.50 8.49
N ASP A 90 -7.87 -0.37 8.78
CA ASP A 90 -9.23 0.03 9.18
C ASP A 90 -9.13 1.08 10.30
N PRO A 91 -9.80 2.24 10.18
CA PRO A 91 -9.74 3.31 11.17
C PRO A 91 -9.97 2.86 12.61
N ALA A 92 -10.82 1.84 12.82
CA ALA A 92 -11.07 1.27 14.15
C ALA A 92 -9.86 0.54 14.77
N TYR A 93 -8.87 0.18 13.96
CA TYR A 93 -7.67 -0.54 14.37
C TYR A 93 -6.38 0.25 14.18
N GLN A 94 -6.45 1.50 13.74
CA GLN A 94 -5.29 2.38 13.62
C GLN A 94 -4.64 2.69 14.96
N ARG A 95 -3.37 3.14 14.92
CA ARG A 95 -2.54 3.50 16.09
C ARG A 95 -2.21 2.34 17.02
N LYS A 96 -2.42 1.10 16.58
CA LYS A 96 -2.08 -0.14 17.29
C LYS A 96 -0.87 -0.87 16.69
N GLY A 97 -0.10 -0.22 15.82
CA GLY A 97 1.10 -0.81 15.21
C GLY A 97 0.85 -1.71 13.99
N ILE A 98 -0.40 -1.89 13.55
CA ILE A 98 -0.78 -2.81 12.45
C ILE A 98 -0.02 -2.48 11.15
N ALA A 99 0.04 -1.21 10.76
CA ALA A 99 0.78 -0.79 9.56
C ALA A 99 2.26 -1.14 9.64
N LYS A 100 2.88 -1.01 10.82
CA LYS A 100 4.28 -1.36 11.03
C LYS A 100 4.51 -2.87 10.91
N ILE A 101 3.61 -3.69 11.45
CA ILE A 101 3.69 -5.15 11.34
C ILE A 101 3.58 -5.57 9.87
N LEU A 102 2.58 -5.07 9.15
CA LEU A 102 2.40 -5.30 7.70
C LEU A 102 3.64 -4.92 6.90
N PHE A 103 4.19 -3.74 7.15
CA PHE A 103 5.40 -3.26 6.48
C PHE A 103 6.61 -4.15 6.78
N THR A 104 6.79 -4.58 8.03
CA THR A 104 7.90 -5.46 8.43
C THR A 104 7.83 -6.80 7.69
N GLU A 105 6.65 -7.43 7.64
CA GLU A 105 6.46 -8.69 6.93
C GLU A 105 6.65 -8.55 5.42
N MET A 106 6.17 -7.45 4.83
CA MET A 106 6.42 -7.13 3.42
C MET A 106 7.92 -6.97 3.15
N THR A 107 8.63 -6.22 3.97
CA THR A 107 10.08 -6.02 3.86
C THR A 107 10.83 -7.35 3.95
N ASN A 108 10.45 -8.21 4.89
CA ASN A 108 11.05 -9.53 5.04
C ASN A 108 10.82 -10.40 3.80
N SER A 109 9.64 -10.33 3.22
CA SER A 109 9.30 -11.05 1.99
C SER A 109 10.11 -10.56 0.79
N LEU A 110 10.24 -9.26 0.64
CA LEU A 110 11.01 -8.64 -0.45
C LEU A 110 12.51 -8.92 -0.32
N LYS A 111 13.07 -8.89 0.89
CA LYS A 111 14.47 -9.24 1.13
C LYS A 111 14.81 -10.67 0.73
N LYS A 112 13.91 -11.63 0.93
CA LYS A 112 14.10 -13.03 0.54
C LYS A 112 14.28 -13.22 -0.97
N VAL A 113 13.80 -12.28 -1.77
CA VAL A 113 13.93 -12.30 -3.24
C VAL A 113 14.97 -11.31 -3.77
N GLY A 114 15.86 -10.81 -2.90
CA GLY A 114 17.01 -9.99 -3.28
C GLY A 114 16.77 -8.48 -3.31
N VAL A 115 15.63 -8.01 -2.82
CA VAL A 115 15.38 -6.55 -2.69
C VAL A 115 16.20 -6.00 -1.52
N ASP A 116 16.97 -4.96 -1.79
CA ASP A 116 17.79 -4.23 -0.81
C ASP A 116 17.30 -2.80 -0.53
N THR A 117 16.53 -2.24 -1.45
CA THR A 117 16.00 -0.89 -1.37
C THR A 117 14.50 -0.91 -1.63
N ILE A 118 13.74 -0.18 -0.84
CA ILE A 118 12.28 -0.06 -1.00
C ILE A 118 11.94 1.40 -1.25
N ILE A 119 11.11 1.66 -2.26
CA ILE A 119 10.61 2.98 -2.59
C ILE A 119 9.08 3.01 -2.54
N THR A 120 8.54 4.18 -2.26
CA THR A 120 7.11 4.46 -2.31
C THR A 120 6.86 5.92 -2.66
N PHE A 121 5.67 6.22 -3.14
CA PHE A 121 5.25 7.58 -3.41
C PHE A 121 4.26 8.06 -2.35
N VAL A 122 4.56 9.21 -1.78
CA VAL A 122 3.71 9.84 -0.77
C VAL A 122 3.40 11.27 -1.20
N LYS A 123 2.15 11.66 -1.09
CA LYS A 123 1.78 13.06 -1.35
C LYS A 123 2.51 13.98 -0.39
N ARG A 124 3.11 15.04 -0.92
CA ARG A 124 3.81 16.07 -0.13
C ARG A 124 2.91 16.69 0.96
N ARG A 125 1.60 16.67 0.76
CA ARG A 125 0.60 17.25 1.66
C ARG A 125 -0.04 16.24 2.62
N ASP A 126 0.51 15.02 2.71
CA ASP A 126 0.07 14.00 3.67
C ASP A 126 1.11 13.84 4.79
N PRO A 127 1.04 14.65 5.85
CA PRO A 127 2.00 14.61 6.95
C PRO A 127 1.93 13.30 7.73
N ASN A 128 0.77 12.67 7.82
CA ASN A 128 0.60 11.43 8.57
C ASN A 128 1.35 10.29 7.90
N LEU A 129 1.20 10.13 6.58
CA LEU A 129 1.87 9.10 5.82
C LEU A 129 3.38 9.38 5.70
N LEU A 130 3.78 10.65 5.54
CA LEU A 130 5.18 11.04 5.56
C LEU A 130 5.85 10.70 6.91
N ASN A 131 5.21 11.03 8.03
CA ASN A 131 5.72 10.71 9.36
C ASN A 131 5.79 9.19 9.59
N PHE A 132 4.80 8.43 9.11
CA PHE A 132 4.82 6.99 9.17
C PHE A 132 6.04 6.41 8.44
N PHE A 133 6.27 6.75 7.17
CA PHE A 133 7.41 6.25 6.43
C PHE A 133 8.76 6.76 6.97
N ASN A 134 8.84 7.99 7.43
CA ASN A 134 10.03 8.51 8.11
C ASN A 134 10.37 7.68 9.36
N SER A 135 9.37 7.28 10.14
CA SER A 135 9.56 6.43 11.33
C SER A 135 10.09 5.03 10.99
N LEU A 136 9.91 4.59 9.75
CA LEU A 136 10.44 3.33 9.20
C LEU A 136 11.80 3.49 8.51
N GLY A 137 12.41 4.69 8.56
CA GLY A 137 13.72 4.97 7.99
C GLY A 137 13.72 5.43 6.54
N PHE A 138 12.55 5.69 5.95
CA PHE A 138 12.49 6.28 4.61
C PHE A 138 13.03 7.71 4.61
N ARG A 139 13.69 8.05 3.53
CA ARG A 139 14.22 9.38 3.25
C ARG A 139 13.72 9.87 1.90
N LYS A 140 13.73 11.17 1.70
CA LYS A 140 13.42 11.78 0.42
C LYS A 140 14.41 11.31 -0.64
N GLY A 141 13.91 10.82 -1.77
CA GLY A 141 14.72 10.50 -2.94
C GLY A 141 14.97 11.73 -3.82
N ASP A 142 15.78 11.53 -4.85
CA ASP A 142 16.18 12.59 -5.80
C ASP A 142 15.22 12.73 -6.99
N MET A 143 14.30 11.77 -7.16
CA MET A 143 13.32 11.80 -8.25
C MET A 143 12.19 12.78 -7.94
N ILE A 144 11.80 13.56 -8.95
CA ILE A 144 10.64 14.46 -8.90
C ILE A 144 9.64 14.06 -9.97
N ASN A 145 8.36 14.21 -9.68
CA ASN A 145 7.32 14.02 -10.66
C ASN A 145 7.18 15.28 -11.52
N LEU A 146 7.28 15.11 -12.84
CA LEU A 146 6.99 16.14 -13.83
C LEU A 146 5.75 15.73 -14.59
N PHE A 147 4.81 16.65 -14.79
CA PHE A 147 3.60 16.40 -15.57
C PHE A 147 3.30 17.59 -16.47
N GLN A 148 2.76 17.30 -17.64
CA GLN A 148 2.27 18.28 -18.60
C GLN A 148 0.79 17.99 -18.86
N ASN A 149 -0.04 19.01 -18.73
CA ASN A 149 -1.44 18.90 -19.09
C ASN A 149 -1.60 19.09 -20.61
N SER A 150 -2.39 18.23 -21.25
CA SER A 150 -2.82 18.50 -22.62
C SER A 150 -3.73 19.72 -22.67
N PRO A 151 -3.67 20.58 -23.72
CA PRO A 151 -4.50 21.77 -23.82
C PRO A 151 -6.00 21.49 -23.70
N ASP A 152 -6.44 20.31 -24.10
CA ASP A 152 -7.87 19.88 -24.05
C ASP A 152 -8.29 19.25 -22.71
N SER A 153 -7.40 19.17 -21.73
CA SER A 153 -7.63 18.40 -20.51
C SER A 153 -8.01 19.24 -19.28
N ALA A 154 -8.83 20.27 -19.44
CA ALA A 154 -9.41 21.01 -18.31
C ALA A 154 -10.09 20.09 -17.26
N ILE A 155 -10.50 18.89 -17.67
CA ILE A 155 -11.12 17.86 -16.83
C ILE A 155 -10.09 16.96 -16.12
N HIS A 156 -8.84 16.85 -16.61
CA HIS A 156 -7.85 15.88 -16.10
C HIS A 156 -6.92 16.43 -15.02
N CYS A 157 -6.75 17.72 -14.88
CA CYS A 157 -5.87 18.31 -13.85
C CYS A 157 -6.30 17.94 -12.42
N GLN A 158 -7.62 17.82 -12.18
CA GLN A 158 -8.14 17.38 -10.89
C GLN A 158 -7.89 15.88 -10.61
N ARG A 159 -7.77 15.02 -11.64
CA ARG A 159 -7.49 13.58 -11.43
C ARG A 159 -6.09 13.35 -10.88
N TYR A 160 -5.05 14.02 -11.39
CA TYR A 160 -3.68 13.83 -10.89
C TYR A 160 -3.43 14.48 -9.53
N GLN A 161 -4.13 15.57 -9.23
CA GLN A 161 -4.08 16.17 -7.87
C GLN A 161 -4.80 15.29 -6.83
N ASN A 162 -5.69 14.40 -7.29
CA ASN A 162 -6.49 13.50 -6.47
C ASN A 162 -6.08 12.02 -6.58
N LEU A 163 -5.01 11.69 -7.32
CA LEU A 163 -4.43 10.36 -7.25
C LEU A 163 -3.85 10.16 -5.85
N ASN A 164 -4.64 9.51 -5.01
CA ASN A 164 -4.14 8.86 -3.82
C ASN A 164 -3.49 7.55 -4.29
N ILE A 165 -2.25 7.62 -4.75
CA ILE A 165 -1.37 6.47 -4.84
C ILE A 165 -0.84 6.20 -3.46
#